data_3065ce3aba6ea0b4f83f189795126bce
#
_entry.id   3065ce3aba6ea0b4f83f189795126bce
#
_cell.length_a   1.000
_cell.length_b   1.000
_cell.length_c   1.000
_cell.angle_alpha   90.00
_cell.angle_beta   90.00
_cell.angle_gamma   90.00
#
_symmetry.space_group_name_H-M   'P 1'
#
loop_
_entity.id
_entity.type
_entity.pdbx_description
1 polymer ?
#
loop_
_entity_poly.entity_id
_entity_poly.type
_entity_poly.pdbx_seq_one_letter_code
_entity_poly.pdbx_strand_id
1 'polypeptide(L)'
;LIIIVLLPYVITVFMNGQAVPASKTVDTMQVKAERDGKEMDVPLEDYCIGRMAKEIPVSYEKEALRAQAVLVRTTVYTQIKDNGSQTVFSDGYWTNDDMREQWGSGSYRKNYNRLKNAWDDTEGQVLMYGEQLAYVPYCRLTNGNTRDGKEVLGSEDYPYLKIKECPYDIESREQIQTKILDDMEVSVTETDTAGYVTSVQV
;
A
#
# COMPACT_ATOMS: atom_id res chain seq x y z
N LEU A 1 30.13 20.03 -31.66
CA LEU A 1 28.71 20.29 -31.45
C LEU A 1 28.00 19.10 -30.73
N ILE A 2 28.32 17.85 -31.10
CA ILE A 2 27.75 16.62 -30.50
C ILE A 2 28.10 16.51 -29.01
N ILE A 3 29.29 16.89 -28.60
CA ILE A 3 29.75 16.83 -27.20
C ILE A 3 28.94 17.77 -26.30
N ILE A 4 28.56 18.96 -26.81
CA ILE A 4 27.79 19.95 -26.02
C ILE A 4 26.37 19.47 -25.75
N VAL A 5 25.77 18.65 -26.65
CA VAL A 5 24.41 18.10 -26.48
C VAL A 5 24.42 16.86 -25.59
N LEU A 6 25.49 16.04 -25.63
CA LEU A 6 25.64 14.84 -24.83
C LEU A 6 26.04 15.11 -23.37
N LEU A 7 26.73 16.22 -23.10
CA LEU A 7 27.24 16.55 -21.76
C LEU A 7 26.10 16.65 -20.71
N PRO A 8 25.00 17.37 -20.96
CA PRO A 8 23.86 17.41 -20.01
C PRO A 8 23.24 16.04 -19.77
N TYR A 9 23.13 15.20 -20.82
CA TYR A 9 22.60 13.85 -20.72
C TYR A 9 23.49 12.95 -19.85
N VAL A 10 24.81 12.99 -20.07
CA VAL A 10 25.78 12.22 -19.28
C VAL A 10 25.81 12.69 -17.84
N ILE A 11 25.72 13.99 -17.56
CA ILE A 11 25.68 14.53 -16.20
C ILE A 11 24.37 14.09 -15.52
N THR A 12 23.24 14.12 -16.21
CA THR A 12 21.94 13.68 -15.66
C THR A 12 21.97 12.19 -15.30
N VAL A 13 22.56 11.34 -16.15
CA VAL A 13 22.72 9.91 -15.89
C VAL A 13 23.66 9.66 -14.70
N PHE A 14 24.74 10.42 -14.59
CA PHE A 14 25.71 10.28 -13.48
C PHE A 14 25.19 10.82 -12.14
N MET A 15 24.40 11.89 -12.15
CA MET A 15 23.86 12.48 -10.91
C MET A 15 22.60 11.79 -10.39
N ASN A 16 21.79 11.17 -11.26
CA ASN A 16 20.53 10.52 -10.87
C ASN A 16 20.65 8.99 -10.72
N GLY A 17 21.88 8.44 -10.82
CA GLY A 17 22.05 6.98 -10.97
C GLY A 17 21.54 6.53 -12.34
N GLN A 18 21.94 5.33 -12.77
CA GLN A 18 21.40 4.75 -14.00
C GLN A 18 19.88 4.65 -13.84
N ALA A 19 19.15 5.41 -14.63
CA ALA A 19 17.78 5.05 -14.92
C ALA A 19 17.85 3.68 -15.61
N VAL A 20 17.63 2.62 -14.85
CA VAL A 20 17.39 1.30 -15.43
C VAL A 20 16.13 1.51 -16.28
N PRO A 21 16.21 1.36 -17.62
CA PRO A 21 15.02 1.47 -18.44
C PRO A 21 14.02 0.49 -17.86
N ALA A 22 12.87 0.99 -17.43
CA ALA A 22 11.78 0.16 -16.95
C ALA A 22 11.51 -0.84 -18.08
N SER A 23 11.90 -2.08 -17.84
CA SER A 23 11.69 -3.15 -18.80
C SER A 23 10.19 -3.28 -18.97
N LYS A 24 9.68 -3.15 -20.19
CA LYS A 24 8.29 -3.43 -20.55
C LYS A 24 7.84 -4.88 -20.25
N THR A 25 8.69 -5.66 -19.60
CA THR A 25 8.43 -7.06 -19.20
C THR A 25 7.55 -7.19 -17.96
N VAL A 26 7.23 -6.10 -17.25
CA VAL A 26 6.37 -6.17 -16.04
C VAL A 26 4.90 -6.43 -16.40
N ASP A 27 4.44 -6.00 -17.56
CA ASP A 27 3.05 -6.16 -18.00
C ASP A 27 2.64 -7.61 -18.32
N THR A 28 3.60 -8.54 -18.40
CA THR A 28 3.35 -9.96 -18.64
C THR A 28 3.60 -10.85 -17.43
N MET A 29 4.07 -10.27 -16.32
CA MET A 29 4.34 -11.03 -15.10
C MET A 29 3.03 -11.53 -14.49
N GLN A 30 2.96 -12.83 -14.22
CA GLN A 30 1.87 -13.45 -13.47
C GLN A 30 2.28 -13.62 -12.01
N VAL A 31 1.34 -13.50 -11.12
CA VAL A 31 1.48 -13.81 -9.70
C VAL A 31 0.43 -14.85 -9.30
N LYS A 32 0.74 -15.67 -8.30
CA LYS A 32 -0.23 -16.58 -7.71
C LYS A 32 -1.03 -15.86 -6.64
N ALA A 33 -2.35 -15.83 -6.79
CA ALA A 33 -3.24 -15.29 -5.79
C ALA A 33 -4.19 -16.37 -5.28
N GLU A 34 -4.40 -16.41 -3.98
CA GLU A 34 -5.38 -17.29 -3.35
C GLU A 34 -6.72 -16.57 -3.21
N ARG A 35 -7.79 -17.26 -3.62
CA ARG A 35 -9.15 -16.80 -3.41
C ARG A 35 -10.05 -18.02 -3.16
N ASP A 36 -10.84 -17.96 -2.09
CA ASP A 36 -11.76 -19.03 -1.69
C ASP A 36 -11.08 -20.41 -1.58
N GLY A 37 -9.82 -20.42 -1.09
CA GLY A 37 -9.01 -21.63 -0.92
C GLY A 37 -8.46 -22.19 -2.24
N LYS A 38 -8.48 -21.41 -3.32
CA LYS A 38 -7.93 -21.81 -4.64
C LYS A 38 -6.85 -20.82 -5.08
N GLU A 39 -5.74 -21.38 -5.53
CA GLU A 39 -4.69 -20.60 -6.18
C GLU A 39 -5.03 -20.38 -7.66
N MET A 40 -4.76 -19.18 -8.15
CA MET A 40 -4.91 -18.82 -9.56
C MET A 40 -3.79 -17.91 -10.00
N ASP A 41 -3.40 -18.04 -11.26
CA ASP A 41 -2.45 -17.12 -11.88
C ASP A 41 -3.19 -15.85 -12.32
N VAL A 42 -2.70 -14.70 -11.88
CA VAL A 42 -3.29 -13.39 -12.14
C VAL A 42 -2.21 -12.46 -12.68
N PRO A 43 -2.48 -11.66 -13.73
CA PRO A 43 -1.55 -10.63 -14.15
C PRO A 43 -1.19 -9.71 -12.96
N LEU A 44 0.10 -9.43 -12.79
CA LEU A 44 0.61 -8.61 -11.67
C LEU A 44 -0.13 -7.26 -11.57
N GLU A 45 -0.36 -6.61 -12.71
CA GLU A 45 -1.08 -5.34 -12.77
C GLU A 45 -2.51 -5.50 -12.25
N ASP A 46 -3.25 -6.52 -12.71
CA ASP A 46 -4.63 -6.76 -12.27
C ASP A 46 -4.70 -7.04 -10.77
N TYR A 47 -3.75 -7.83 -10.25
CA TYR A 47 -3.63 -8.07 -8.82
C TYR A 47 -3.39 -6.78 -8.04
N CYS A 48 -2.44 -5.95 -8.46
CA CYS A 48 -2.09 -4.71 -7.78
C CYS A 48 -3.21 -3.68 -7.83
N ILE A 49 -3.85 -3.49 -8.99
CA ILE A 49 -5.02 -2.59 -9.13
C ILE A 49 -6.18 -3.10 -8.27
N GLY A 50 -6.41 -4.41 -8.24
CA GLY A 50 -7.42 -5.03 -7.39
C GLY A 50 -7.15 -4.84 -5.89
N ARG A 51 -5.88 -4.87 -5.46
CA ARG A 51 -5.49 -4.52 -4.09
C ARG A 51 -5.77 -3.06 -3.79
N MET A 52 -5.34 -2.15 -4.67
CA MET A 52 -5.64 -0.72 -4.51
C MET A 52 -7.14 -0.49 -4.37
N ALA A 53 -7.96 -1.13 -5.21
CA ALA A 53 -9.42 -1.00 -5.17
C ALA A 53 -10.04 -1.44 -3.84
N LYS A 54 -9.47 -2.48 -3.21
CA LYS A 54 -9.92 -3.01 -1.91
C LYS A 54 -9.44 -2.16 -0.74
N GLU A 55 -8.24 -1.61 -0.81
CA GLU A 55 -7.58 -0.93 0.29
C GLU A 55 -7.99 0.54 0.42
N ILE A 56 -8.13 1.28 -0.69
CA ILE A 56 -8.37 2.72 -0.68
C ILE A 56 -9.66 3.12 -1.41
N PRO A 57 -10.48 4.03 -0.88
CA PRO A 57 -11.62 4.57 -1.60
C PRO A 57 -11.17 5.25 -2.90
N VAL A 58 -11.74 4.80 -4.03
CA VAL A 58 -11.39 5.34 -5.36
C VAL A 58 -11.73 6.82 -5.53
N SER A 59 -12.56 7.39 -4.64
CA SER A 59 -12.91 8.81 -4.61
C SER A 59 -11.81 9.73 -4.08
N TYR A 60 -10.76 9.16 -3.46
CA TYR A 60 -9.65 9.94 -2.92
C TYR A 60 -8.92 10.72 -4.00
N GLU A 61 -8.19 11.76 -3.60
CA GLU A 61 -7.43 12.61 -4.50
C GLU A 61 -6.39 11.81 -5.31
N LYS A 62 -6.10 12.29 -6.52
CA LYS A 62 -5.19 11.62 -7.46
C LYS A 62 -3.85 11.26 -6.80
N GLU A 63 -3.28 12.16 -6.01
CA GLU A 63 -1.97 11.95 -5.38
C GLU A 63 -2.04 10.88 -4.29
N ALA A 64 -3.16 10.74 -3.58
CA ALA A 64 -3.36 9.64 -2.63
C ALA A 64 -3.44 8.28 -3.34
N LEU A 65 -4.14 8.22 -4.50
CA LEU A 65 -4.18 7.00 -5.31
C LEU A 65 -2.80 6.63 -5.87
N ARG A 66 -2.00 7.62 -6.27
CA ARG A 66 -0.61 7.42 -6.73
C ARG A 66 0.29 6.91 -5.59
N ALA A 67 0.17 7.50 -4.41
CA ALA A 67 0.88 7.02 -3.22
C ALA A 67 0.52 5.56 -2.92
N GLN A 68 -0.76 5.20 -2.97
CA GLN A 68 -1.21 3.83 -2.77
C GLN A 68 -0.66 2.86 -3.83
N ALA A 69 -0.56 3.28 -5.08
CA ALA A 69 0.05 2.47 -6.14
C ALA A 69 1.52 2.15 -5.84
N VAL A 70 2.29 3.13 -5.34
CA VAL A 70 3.68 2.93 -4.92
C VAL A 70 3.77 2.01 -3.70
N LEU A 71 2.88 2.15 -2.71
CA LEU A 71 2.83 1.27 -1.52
C LEU A 71 2.53 -0.17 -1.92
N VAL A 72 1.48 -0.40 -2.71
CA VAL A 72 1.10 -1.74 -3.18
C VAL A 72 2.22 -2.38 -3.98
N ARG A 73 2.82 -1.64 -4.92
CA ARG A 73 3.95 -2.14 -5.73
C ARG A 73 5.13 -2.52 -4.85
N THR A 74 5.48 -1.68 -3.88
CA THR A 74 6.59 -1.95 -2.95
C THR A 74 6.33 -3.21 -2.15
N THR A 75 5.12 -3.36 -1.57
CA THR A 75 4.74 -4.54 -0.80
C THR A 75 4.82 -5.82 -1.64
N VAL A 76 4.24 -5.80 -2.84
CA VAL A 76 4.23 -6.97 -3.72
C VAL A 76 5.64 -7.36 -4.14
N TYR A 77 6.48 -6.40 -4.50
CA TYR A 77 7.87 -6.67 -4.89
C TYR A 77 8.72 -7.16 -3.71
N THR A 78 8.48 -6.67 -2.49
CA THR A 78 9.13 -7.19 -1.29
C THR A 78 8.77 -8.65 -1.08
N GLN A 79 7.50 -9.01 -1.13
CA GLN A 79 7.05 -10.40 -0.98
C GLN A 79 7.62 -11.33 -2.04
N ILE A 80 7.67 -10.88 -3.32
CA ILE A 80 8.29 -11.67 -4.41
C ILE A 80 9.80 -11.82 -4.17
N LYS A 81 10.48 -10.78 -3.73
CA LYS A 81 11.92 -10.82 -3.43
C LYS A 81 12.22 -11.81 -2.31
N ASP A 82 11.42 -11.80 -1.24
CA ASP A 82 11.67 -12.58 -0.02
C ASP A 82 11.30 -14.07 -0.20
N ASN A 83 10.22 -14.35 -0.94
CA ASN A 83 9.65 -15.69 -1.07
C ASN A 83 9.85 -16.31 -2.48
N GLY A 84 10.41 -15.56 -3.42
CA GLY A 84 10.64 -15.99 -4.80
C GLY A 84 9.38 -15.97 -5.67
N SER A 85 9.52 -16.48 -6.91
CA SER A 85 8.46 -16.47 -7.93
C SER A 85 7.26 -17.39 -7.61
N GLN A 86 7.35 -18.20 -6.56
CA GLN A 86 6.27 -19.08 -6.11
C GLN A 86 5.42 -18.45 -5.00
N THR A 87 5.62 -17.16 -4.72
CA THR A 87 4.83 -16.42 -3.73
C THR A 87 3.34 -16.53 -4.05
N VAL A 88 2.56 -17.01 -3.07
CA VAL A 88 1.09 -17.01 -3.14
C VAL A 88 0.58 -15.84 -2.29
N PHE A 89 -0.14 -14.94 -2.92
CA PHE A 89 -0.71 -13.77 -2.27
C PHE A 89 -2.09 -14.09 -1.70
N SER A 90 -2.22 -14.09 -0.38
CA SER A 90 -3.47 -14.34 0.35
C SER A 90 -4.16 -13.07 0.89
N ASP A 91 -3.53 -11.90 0.77
CA ASP A 91 -4.02 -10.62 1.33
C ASP A 91 -5.36 -10.15 0.74
N GLY A 92 -5.78 -10.80 -0.33
CA GLY A 92 -7.02 -10.52 -1.03
C GLY A 92 -6.95 -9.27 -1.93
N TYR A 93 -7.64 -9.34 -3.03
CA TYR A 93 -7.78 -8.27 -4.01
C TYR A 93 -9.21 -8.32 -4.59
N TRP A 94 -9.65 -7.25 -5.22
CA TRP A 94 -10.89 -7.26 -5.99
C TRP A 94 -10.60 -7.60 -7.44
N THR A 95 -11.32 -8.59 -7.95
CA THR A 95 -11.36 -8.86 -9.40
C THR A 95 -12.13 -7.78 -10.13
N ASN A 96 -12.08 -7.78 -11.45
CA ASN A 96 -12.90 -6.88 -12.26
C ASN A 96 -14.40 -7.05 -11.99
N ASP A 97 -14.85 -8.24 -11.65
CA ASP A 97 -16.25 -8.51 -11.32
C ASP A 97 -16.61 -7.99 -9.92
N ASP A 98 -15.73 -8.16 -8.93
CA ASP A 98 -15.92 -7.54 -7.62
C ASP A 98 -16.00 -6.01 -7.73
N MET A 99 -15.11 -5.40 -8.51
CA MET A 99 -15.13 -3.95 -8.73
C MET A 99 -16.41 -3.47 -9.42
N ARG A 100 -16.96 -4.27 -10.35
CA ARG A 100 -18.27 -3.98 -10.98
C ARG A 100 -19.41 -4.09 -9.99
N GLU A 101 -19.37 -5.11 -9.13
CA GLU A 101 -20.38 -5.30 -8.07
C GLU A 101 -20.33 -4.15 -7.07
N GLN A 102 -19.14 -3.78 -6.58
CA GLN A 102 -18.97 -2.75 -5.55
C GLN A 102 -19.28 -1.32 -6.06
N TRP A 103 -18.91 -1.01 -7.30
CA TRP A 103 -19.07 0.34 -7.85
C TRP A 103 -20.27 0.50 -8.76
N GLY A 104 -20.91 -0.59 -9.14
CA GLY A 104 -21.94 -0.62 -10.18
C GLY A 104 -21.35 -0.47 -11.58
N SER A 105 -22.00 -1.13 -12.55
CA SER A 105 -21.51 -1.17 -13.95
C SER A 105 -21.34 0.22 -14.58
N GLY A 106 -22.15 1.21 -14.18
CA GLY A 106 -22.07 2.58 -14.69
C GLY A 106 -20.83 3.34 -14.23
N SER A 107 -20.33 3.06 -13.02
CA SER A 107 -19.17 3.74 -12.43
C SER A 107 -17.87 2.96 -12.60
N TYR A 108 -17.96 1.65 -12.87
CA TYR A 108 -16.81 0.76 -12.94
C TYR A 108 -15.68 1.30 -13.83
N ARG A 109 -15.99 1.63 -15.09
CA ARG A 109 -14.98 2.09 -16.06
C ARG A 109 -14.27 3.37 -15.61
N LYS A 110 -15.01 4.33 -15.06
CA LYS A 110 -14.45 5.58 -14.55
C LYS A 110 -13.52 5.30 -13.37
N ASN A 111 -13.96 4.49 -12.42
CA ASN A 111 -13.24 4.20 -11.20
C ASN A 111 -11.99 3.34 -11.49
N TYR A 112 -12.12 2.31 -12.31
CA TYR A 112 -10.98 1.50 -12.76
C TYR A 112 -9.91 2.37 -13.43
N ASN A 113 -10.30 3.25 -14.35
CA ASN A 113 -9.34 4.13 -15.01
C ASN A 113 -8.63 5.08 -14.05
N ARG A 114 -9.27 5.52 -12.96
CA ARG A 114 -8.58 6.32 -11.94
C ARG A 114 -7.45 5.56 -11.28
N LEU A 115 -7.68 4.30 -10.90
CA LEU A 115 -6.65 3.44 -10.29
C LEU A 115 -5.57 3.05 -11.31
N LYS A 116 -5.98 2.67 -12.52
CA LYS A 116 -5.05 2.34 -13.60
C LYS A 116 -4.12 3.52 -13.93
N ASN A 117 -4.67 4.73 -14.06
CA ASN A 117 -3.85 5.93 -14.30
C ASN A 117 -2.89 6.20 -13.14
N ALA A 118 -3.31 6.00 -11.88
CA ALA A 118 -2.42 6.15 -10.73
C ALA A 118 -1.29 5.11 -10.73
N TRP A 119 -1.59 3.87 -11.14
CA TRP A 119 -0.63 2.80 -11.32
C TRP A 119 0.39 3.14 -12.43
N ASP A 120 -0.09 3.56 -13.59
CA ASP A 120 0.73 3.92 -14.76
C ASP A 120 1.59 5.17 -14.49
N ASP A 121 1.00 6.22 -13.90
CA ASP A 121 1.69 7.48 -13.57
C ASP A 121 2.88 7.26 -12.59
N THR A 122 2.88 6.14 -11.87
CA THR A 122 3.92 5.76 -10.91
C THR A 122 4.73 4.54 -11.35
N GLU A 123 4.74 4.23 -12.65
CA GLU A 123 5.48 3.09 -13.19
C GLU A 123 6.94 3.07 -12.70
N GLY A 124 7.41 1.90 -12.25
CA GLY A 124 8.77 1.71 -11.75
C GLY A 124 9.08 2.34 -10.40
N GLN A 125 8.16 3.10 -9.79
CA GLN A 125 8.40 3.72 -8.48
C GLN A 125 8.12 2.73 -7.35
N VAL A 126 9.06 2.62 -6.43
CA VAL A 126 8.99 1.85 -5.19
C VAL A 126 9.60 2.64 -4.04
N LEU A 127 9.26 2.29 -2.82
CA LEU A 127 9.88 2.88 -1.64
C LEU A 127 11.09 2.05 -1.22
N MET A 128 12.20 2.74 -0.98
CA MET A 128 13.46 2.14 -0.53
C MET A 128 13.86 2.71 0.83
N TYR A 129 14.48 1.88 1.64
CA TYR A 129 15.23 2.30 2.81
C TYR A 129 16.65 1.76 2.70
N GLY A 130 17.62 2.65 2.55
CA GLY A 130 18.96 2.27 2.11
C GLY A 130 18.91 1.62 0.72
N GLU A 131 19.49 0.44 0.59
CA GLU A 131 19.55 -0.32 -0.67
C GLU A 131 18.48 -1.41 -0.77
N GLN A 132 17.50 -1.42 0.15
CA GLN A 132 16.45 -2.44 0.20
C GLN A 132 15.06 -1.83 -0.01
N LEU A 133 14.13 -2.64 -0.53
CA LEU A 133 12.72 -2.27 -0.53
C LEU A 133 12.24 -2.05 0.91
N ALA A 134 11.56 -0.94 1.13
CA ALA A 134 11.05 -0.61 2.45
C ALA A 134 9.86 -1.53 2.81
N TYR A 135 9.77 -1.93 4.07
CA TYR A 135 8.53 -2.49 4.61
C TYR A 135 7.51 -1.36 4.78
N VAL A 136 6.37 -1.47 4.12
CA VAL A 136 5.36 -0.41 4.02
C VAL A 136 3.98 -0.92 4.46
N PRO A 137 3.73 -1.00 5.78
CA PRO A 137 2.44 -1.45 6.30
C PRO A 137 1.35 -0.44 5.93
N TYR A 138 0.18 -0.94 5.52
CA TYR A 138 -0.99 -0.12 5.27
C TYR A 138 -1.86 -0.04 6.51
N CYS A 139 -2.27 1.17 6.88
CA CYS A 139 -3.24 1.43 7.93
C CYS A 139 -4.36 2.32 7.35
N ARG A 140 -5.59 1.85 7.44
CA ARG A 140 -6.75 2.57 6.90
C ARG A 140 -7.17 3.75 7.75
N LEU A 141 -7.03 3.61 9.07
CA LEU A 141 -7.47 4.59 10.05
C LEU A 141 -6.61 4.48 11.30
N THR A 142 -6.29 5.60 11.90
CA THR A 142 -5.55 5.67 13.17
C THR A 142 -6.45 6.23 14.29
N ASN A 143 -5.98 6.17 15.54
CA ASN A 143 -6.61 6.86 16.67
C ASN A 143 -6.22 8.35 16.76
N GLY A 144 -5.73 8.94 15.68
CA GLY A 144 -5.15 10.27 15.59
C GLY A 144 -3.62 10.27 15.47
N ASN A 145 -2.97 9.11 15.63
CA ASN A 145 -1.53 8.94 15.44
C ASN A 145 -1.22 7.58 14.79
N THR A 146 -0.21 7.51 13.92
CA THR A 146 0.39 6.23 13.58
C THR A 146 1.16 5.65 14.76
N ARG A 147 1.49 4.35 14.72
CA ARG A 147 2.29 3.71 15.78
C ARG A 147 3.77 3.69 15.43
N ASP A 148 4.65 3.60 16.43
CA ASP A 148 6.08 3.42 16.22
C ASP A 148 6.36 1.97 15.74
N GLY A 149 7.17 1.84 14.69
CA GLY A 149 7.46 0.55 14.07
C GLY A 149 8.21 -0.39 15.00
N LYS A 150 9.14 0.12 15.80
CA LYS A 150 9.87 -0.69 16.77
C LYS A 150 8.94 -1.29 17.83
N GLU A 151 8.02 -0.48 18.34
CA GLU A 151 7.08 -0.90 19.37
C GLU A 151 6.09 -1.96 18.84
N VAL A 152 5.59 -1.78 17.61
CA VAL A 152 4.60 -2.69 17.02
C VAL A 152 5.21 -3.96 16.48
N LEU A 153 6.38 -3.87 15.84
CA LEU A 153 7.01 -4.99 15.15
C LEU A 153 8.08 -5.68 15.99
N GLY A 154 8.44 -5.08 17.15
CA GLY A 154 9.48 -5.62 18.04
C GLY A 154 10.87 -5.63 17.41
N SER A 155 11.13 -4.78 16.40
CA SER A 155 12.40 -4.74 15.66
C SER A 155 12.89 -3.30 15.45
N GLU A 156 14.20 -3.11 15.50
CA GLU A 156 14.90 -1.87 15.16
C GLU A 156 15.07 -1.69 13.62
N ASP A 157 14.66 -2.66 12.83
CA ASP A 157 14.92 -2.66 11.37
C ASP A 157 14.08 -1.62 10.61
N TYR A 158 13.06 -1.05 11.27
CA TYR A 158 12.11 -0.12 10.66
C TYR A 158 12.14 1.29 11.29
N PRO A 159 13.33 1.95 11.40
CA PRO A 159 13.46 3.21 12.10
C PRO A 159 12.73 4.38 11.42
N TYR A 160 12.29 4.20 10.19
CA TYR A 160 11.49 5.17 9.42
C TYR A 160 9.99 5.10 9.72
N LEU A 161 9.50 4.02 10.35
CA LEU A 161 8.11 3.91 10.81
C LEU A 161 7.97 4.61 12.16
N LYS A 162 7.73 5.92 12.10
CA LYS A 162 7.60 6.79 13.27
C LYS A 162 6.16 7.17 13.53
N ILE A 163 5.89 7.57 14.78
CA ILE A 163 4.61 8.18 15.12
C ILE A 163 4.43 9.46 14.30
N LYS A 164 3.28 9.55 13.64
CA LYS A 164 2.83 10.72 12.87
C LYS A 164 1.40 11.06 13.27
N GLU A 165 1.15 12.34 13.46
CA GLU A 165 -0.18 12.85 13.74
C GLU A 165 -1.09 12.72 12.52
N CYS A 166 -2.28 12.19 12.73
CA CYS A 166 -3.36 12.00 11.76
C CYS A 166 -4.66 12.55 12.34
N PRO A 167 -4.76 13.88 12.64
CA PRO A 167 -5.84 14.44 13.45
C PRO A 167 -7.23 14.26 12.82
N TYR A 168 -7.32 14.19 11.49
CA TYR A 168 -8.60 13.99 10.79
C TYR A 168 -9.16 12.58 10.92
N ASP A 169 -8.35 11.59 11.31
CA ASP A 169 -8.80 10.20 11.44
C ASP A 169 -9.82 10.05 12.57
N ILE A 170 -9.66 10.81 13.67
CA ILE A 170 -10.60 10.82 14.81
C ILE A 170 -11.96 11.44 14.47
N GLU A 171 -12.05 12.20 13.40
CA GLU A 171 -13.30 12.80 12.92
C GLU A 171 -14.10 11.84 12.03
N SER A 172 -13.51 10.74 11.59
CA SER A 172 -14.09 9.74 10.68
C SER A 172 -15.12 8.85 11.39
N ARG A 173 -16.22 9.42 11.84
CA ARG A 173 -17.28 8.75 12.63
C ARG A 173 -17.85 7.50 11.94
N GLU A 174 -17.86 7.48 10.62
CA GLU A 174 -18.36 6.33 9.84
C GLU A 174 -17.53 5.05 10.03
N GLN A 175 -16.29 5.19 10.51
CA GLN A 175 -15.36 4.08 10.72
C GLN A 175 -15.20 3.71 12.20
N ILE A 176 -15.79 4.50 13.10
CA ILE A 176 -15.76 4.25 14.54
C ILE A 176 -16.91 3.32 14.89
N GLN A 177 -16.59 2.20 15.54
CA GLN A 177 -17.57 1.29 16.08
C GLN A 177 -17.65 1.51 17.59
N THR A 178 -18.88 1.69 18.10
CA THR A 178 -19.15 1.77 19.53
C THR A 178 -19.89 0.50 19.96
N LYS A 179 -19.36 -0.17 20.98
CA LYS A 179 -20.04 -1.30 21.62
C LYS A 179 -20.36 -0.93 23.05
N ILE A 180 -21.63 -1.05 23.43
CA ILE A 180 -22.08 -0.89 24.83
C ILE A 180 -21.89 -2.24 25.49
N LEU A 181 -21.24 -2.24 26.65
CA LEU A 181 -21.06 -3.42 27.49
C LEU A 181 -21.99 -3.24 28.71
N ASP A 182 -23.05 -4.02 28.78
CA ASP A 182 -23.99 -3.98 29.88
C ASP A 182 -23.35 -4.64 31.12
N ASP A 183 -23.48 -3.98 32.27
CA ASP A 183 -23.05 -4.47 33.60
C ASP A 183 -21.54 -4.77 33.73
N MET A 184 -20.68 -4.19 32.87
CA MET A 184 -19.24 -4.35 32.95
C MET A 184 -18.57 -2.99 33.15
N GLU A 185 -17.77 -2.88 34.23
CA GLU A 185 -16.88 -1.74 34.42
C GLU A 185 -15.56 -2.01 33.70
N VAL A 186 -15.28 -1.21 32.68
CA VAL A 186 -14.05 -1.36 31.87
C VAL A 186 -13.15 -0.16 32.13
N SER A 187 -11.93 -0.40 32.58
CA SER A 187 -10.89 0.61 32.77
C SER A 187 -9.68 0.32 31.87
N VAL A 188 -9.12 1.37 31.28
CA VAL A 188 -7.86 1.29 30.53
C VAL A 188 -6.71 1.23 31.54
N THR A 189 -5.88 0.18 31.46
CA THR A 189 -4.75 -0.02 32.35
C THR A 189 -3.42 0.36 31.70
N GLU A 190 -3.31 0.19 30.39
CA GLU A 190 -2.08 0.49 29.66
C GLU A 190 -2.36 1.04 28.26
N THR A 191 -1.50 1.94 27.80
CA THR A 191 -1.47 2.45 26.43
C THR A 191 -0.03 2.41 25.90
N ASP A 192 0.11 2.30 24.57
CA ASP A 192 1.41 2.46 23.93
C ASP A 192 1.81 3.93 23.78
N THR A 193 3.00 4.20 23.24
CA THR A 193 3.55 5.55 23.08
C THR A 193 2.73 6.43 22.13
N ALA A 194 1.92 5.84 21.27
CA ALA A 194 1.02 6.54 20.34
C ALA A 194 -0.40 6.70 20.90
N GLY A 195 -0.66 6.23 22.13
CA GLY A 195 -1.94 6.33 22.81
C GLY A 195 -2.96 5.23 22.45
N TYR A 196 -2.51 4.15 21.83
CA TYR A 196 -3.37 2.98 21.62
C TYR A 196 -3.48 2.15 22.89
N VAL A 197 -4.70 1.75 23.22
CA VAL A 197 -4.97 0.89 24.38
C VAL A 197 -4.36 -0.49 24.13
N THR A 198 -3.48 -0.93 25.02
CA THR A 198 -2.82 -2.24 24.97
C THR A 198 -3.36 -3.20 26.02
N SER A 199 -3.95 -2.67 27.11
CA SER A 199 -4.53 -3.47 28.17
C SER A 199 -5.74 -2.79 28.78
N VAL A 200 -6.76 -3.59 29.10
CA VAL A 200 -7.96 -3.16 29.84
C VAL A 200 -8.25 -4.12 30.97
N GLN A 201 -8.78 -3.61 32.06
CA GLN A 201 -9.37 -4.39 33.16
C GLN A 201 -10.88 -4.37 33.00
N VAL A 202 -11.48 -5.54 33.14
CA VAL A 202 -12.93 -5.77 33.08
C VAL A 202 -13.40 -6.30 34.43
#